data_47871b24bb156fe2418637b33ffc9943
#
_entry.id   47871b24bb156fe2418637b33ffc9943
#
_cell.length_a   1.000
_cell.length_b   1.000
_cell.length_c   1.000
_cell.angle_alpha   90.00
_cell.angle_beta   90.00
_cell.angle_gamma   90.00
#
_symmetry.space_group_name_H-M   'P 1'
#
loop_
_entity.id
_entity.type
_entity.pdbx_description
1 polymer ?
#
loop_
_entity_poly.entity_id
_entity_poly.type
_entity_poly.pdbx_seq_one_letter_code
_entity_poly.pdbx_strand_id
1 'polypeptide(L)'
;FRPCMATVRPGVMKKNPFDQAKADACVIEKPSFTLSAADVKTEVTEVVKAAKKLVDLIGADFIVSVGRGISKDVEGGIKLAEELAAELGGVVGGSRATIDSGWLSADHQVGQTGKTVHPKVYIALG
;
A
#
# COMPACT_ATOMS: atom_id res chain seq x y z
N PHE A 1 -30.40 4.38 5.09
CA PHE A 1 -29.66 4.20 6.33
C PHE A 1 -29.03 5.52 6.77
N ARG A 2 -29.04 5.79 8.08
CA ARG A 2 -28.35 6.95 8.66
C ARG A 2 -27.58 6.49 9.90
N PRO A 3 -26.36 7.01 10.17
CA PRO A 3 -25.62 8.01 9.37
C PRO A 3 -25.16 7.43 8.02
N CYS A 4 -25.00 8.31 7.01
CA CYS A 4 -24.36 7.91 5.75
C CYS A 4 -22.86 7.81 5.99
N MET A 5 -22.31 6.65 5.73
CA MET A 5 -20.88 6.38 5.94
C MET A 5 -20.27 5.83 4.64
N ALA A 6 -19.05 6.24 4.36
CA ALA A 6 -18.29 5.76 3.22
C ALA A 6 -16.81 5.61 3.61
N THR A 7 -16.17 4.59 3.08
CA THR A 7 -14.72 4.38 3.19
C THR A 7 -14.09 4.48 1.81
N VAL A 8 -12.94 5.13 1.73
CA VAL A 8 -12.19 5.28 0.49
C VAL A 8 -10.84 4.61 0.66
N ARG A 9 -10.48 3.72 -0.29
CA ARG A 9 -9.17 3.08 -0.27
C ARG A 9 -8.08 4.13 -0.49
N PRO A 10 -6.93 4.01 0.19
CA PRO A 10 -5.76 4.84 -0.10
C PRO A 10 -5.38 4.78 -1.58
N GLY A 11 -5.00 5.92 -2.16
CA GLY A 11 -4.57 6.00 -3.55
C GLY A 11 -5.66 6.01 -4.61
N VAL A 12 -6.94 5.82 -4.27
CA VAL A 12 -8.06 5.85 -5.25
C VAL A 12 -8.40 7.28 -5.66
N MET A 13 -8.36 8.21 -4.73
CA MET A 13 -8.64 9.62 -5.00
C MET A 13 -7.36 10.45 -4.88
N LYS A 14 -7.18 11.40 -5.80
CA LYS A 14 -6.06 12.33 -5.74
C LYS A 14 -6.24 13.26 -4.53
N LYS A 15 -5.16 13.45 -3.78
CA LYS A 15 -5.12 14.41 -2.68
C LYS A 15 -5.33 15.83 -3.23
N ASN A 16 -6.24 16.57 -2.63
CA ASN A 16 -6.44 17.97 -2.97
C ASN A 16 -5.20 18.82 -2.60
N PRO A 17 -4.93 19.93 -3.31
CA PRO A 17 -3.96 20.90 -2.87
C PRO A 17 -4.29 21.40 -1.46
N PHE A 18 -3.26 21.73 -0.70
CA PHE A 18 -3.45 22.33 0.62
C PHE A 18 -4.10 23.71 0.48
N ASP A 19 -5.11 23.98 1.30
CA ASP A 19 -5.86 25.23 1.34
C ASP A 19 -5.82 25.78 2.78
N GLN A 20 -5.07 26.86 2.98
CA GLN A 20 -4.87 27.44 4.31
C GLN A 20 -6.18 27.97 4.89
N ALA A 21 -7.02 28.59 4.09
CA ALA A 21 -8.29 29.14 4.57
C ALA A 21 -9.25 28.05 5.09
N LYS A 22 -9.26 26.90 4.42
CA LYS A 22 -10.03 25.72 4.88
C LYS A 22 -9.43 25.09 6.13
N ALA A 23 -8.10 25.08 6.24
CA ALA A 23 -7.42 24.57 7.43
C ALA A 23 -7.72 25.44 8.66
N ASP A 24 -7.70 26.77 8.50
CA ASP A 24 -7.99 27.73 9.57
C ASP A 24 -9.48 27.71 9.99
N ALA A 25 -10.36 27.41 9.05
CA ALA A 25 -11.80 27.27 9.31
C ALA A 25 -12.18 25.88 9.89
N CYS A 26 -11.23 24.95 9.97
CA CYS A 26 -11.49 23.62 10.48
C CYS A 26 -11.69 23.63 12.00
N VAL A 27 -12.86 23.20 12.46
CA VAL A 27 -13.13 23.02 13.88
C VAL A 27 -12.79 21.60 14.29
N ILE A 28 -11.84 21.46 15.22
CA ILE A 28 -11.46 20.16 15.80
C ILE A 28 -12.18 20.00 17.13
N GLU A 29 -13.19 19.16 17.15
CA GLU A 29 -13.89 18.81 18.39
C GLU A 29 -13.17 17.63 19.08
N LYS A 30 -12.91 17.78 20.37
CA LYS A 30 -12.33 16.73 21.21
C LYS A 30 -13.35 16.38 22.30
N PRO A 31 -14.29 15.45 22.02
CA PRO A 31 -15.23 15.02 23.04
C PRO A 31 -14.49 14.37 24.20
N SER A 32 -14.84 14.77 25.43
CA SER A 32 -14.31 14.11 26.63
C SER A 32 -15.19 12.91 26.96
N PHE A 33 -14.60 11.73 26.96
CA PHE A 33 -15.23 10.52 27.47
C PHE A 33 -14.22 9.74 28.31
N THR A 34 -14.72 9.08 29.32
CA THR A 34 -13.88 8.23 30.19
C THR A 34 -14.25 6.79 29.95
N LEU A 35 -13.27 5.98 29.53
CA LEU A 35 -13.41 4.53 29.46
C LEU A 35 -13.02 3.94 30.81
N SER A 36 -13.89 3.10 31.35
CA SER A 36 -13.56 2.26 32.51
C SER A 36 -12.85 0.99 32.07
N ALA A 37 -12.16 0.31 32.97
CA ALA A 37 -11.55 -0.97 32.66
C ALA A 37 -12.56 -2.04 32.19
N ALA A 38 -13.83 -1.92 32.61
CA ALA A 38 -14.92 -2.81 32.21
C ALA A 38 -15.35 -2.62 30.74
N ASP A 39 -15.09 -1.46 30.15
CA ASP A 39 -15.42 -1.15 28.75
C ASP A 39 -14.38 -1.74 27.79
N VAL A 40 -13.16 -1.99 28.27
CA VAL A 40 -12.06 -2.56 27.48
C VAL A 40 -12.10 -4.08 27.59
N LYS A 41 -12.61 -4.74 26.55
CA LYS A 41 -12.83 -6.20 26.53
C LYS A 41 -11.74 -6.97 25.79
N THR A 42 -10.70 -6.29 25.31
CA THR A 42 -9.60 -6.89 24.56
C THR A 42 -8.28 -6.38 25.10
N GLU A 43 -7.27 -7.23 25.11
CA GLU A 43 -5.91 -6.91 25.49
C GLU A 43 -4.96 -7.24 24.34
N VAL A 44 -4.00 -6.34 24.07
CA VAL A 44 -2.94 -6.61 23.11
C VAL A 44 -1.88 -7.46 23.82
N THR A 45 -1.85 -8.75 23.52
CA THR A 45 -0.92 -9.71 24.16
C THR A 45 0.49 -9.61 23.59
N GLU A 46 0.61 -9.30 22.30
CA GLU A 46 1.91 -9.19 21.64
C GLU A 46 1.81 -8.28 20.41
N VAL A 47 2.87 -7.51 20.16
CA VAL A 47 3.06 -6.72 18.94
C VAL A 47 4.27 -7.26 18.18
N VAL A 48 4.03 -8.05 17.14
CA VAL A 48 5.09 -8.55 16.26
C VAL A 48 5.40 -7.49 15.21
N LYS A 49 6.58 -6.88 15.30
CA LYS A 49 7.06 -5.94 14.28
C LYS A 49 7.59 -6.70 13.09
N ALA A 50 7.20 -6.29 11.87
CA ALA A 50 7.78 -6.86 10.65
C ALA A 50 9.31 -6.67 10.66
N ALA A 51 10.06 -7.77 10.48
CA ALA A 51 11.52 -7.74 10.47
C ALA A 51 12.09 -7.06 9.21
N LYS A 52 11.31 -6.98 8.13
CA LYS A 52 11.68 -6.31 6.88
C LYS A 52 10.83 -5.05 6.69
N LYS A 53 11.46 -3.99 6.16
CA LYS A 53 10.74 -2.80 5.72
C LYS A 53 9.76 -3.21 4.64
N LEU A 54 8.46 -3.02 4.88
CA LEU A 54 7.41 -3.28 3.88
C LEU A 54 7.63 -2.42 2.65
N VAL A 55 7.36 -2.99 1.47
CA VAL A 55 7.47 -2.26 0.20
C VAL A 55 6.36 -1.21 0.14
N ASP A 56 6.76 0.05 0.00
CA ASP A 56 5.83 1.17 -0.16
C ASP A 56 5.43 1.34 -1.64
N LEU A 57 4.53 0.49 -2.11
CA LEU A 57 3.98 0.60 -3.46
C LEU A 57 3.07 1.82 -3.65
N ILE A 58 2.44 2.30 -2.57
CA ILE A 58 1.45 3.39 -2.67
C ILE A 58 2.15 4.73 -2.80
N GLY A 59 3.26 4.93 -2.10
CA GLY A 59 4.05 6.15 -2.13
C GLY A 59 5.11 6.20 -3.25
N ALA A 60 5.31 5.11 -3.99
CA ALA A 60 6.35 5.03 -5.01
C ALA A 60 6.00 5.82 -6.28
N ASP A 61 6.96 6.61 -6.76
CA ASP A 61 6.87 7.33 -8.05
C ASP A 61 7.11 6.40 -9.25
N PHE A 62 7.93 5.36 -9.06
CA PHE A 62 8.30 4.39 -10.10
C PHE A 62 8.03 2.98 -9.61
N ILE A 63 7.31 2.21 -10.40
CA ILE A 63 7.02 0.80 -10.11
C ILE A 63 7.41 -0.05 -11.30
N VAL A 64 8.23 -1.06 -11.06
CA VAL A 64 8.53 -2.12 -12.03
C VAL A 64 7.78 -3.37 -11.58
N SER A 65 6.77 -3.78 -12.33
CA SER A 65 5.88 -4.87 -11.95
C SER A 65 6.12 -6.11 -12.81
N VAL A 66 6.28 -7.24 -12.18
CA VAL A 66 6.45 -8.53 -12.86
C VAL A 66 5.17 -9.33 -12.91
N GLY A 67 4.97 -10.03 -14.00
CA GLY A 67 3.84 -10.92 -14.23
C GLY A 67 4.27 -12.37 -14.48
N ARG A 68 3.36 -13.20 -14.99
CA ARG A 68 3.62 -14.63 -15.28
C ARG A 68 4.64 -14.86 -16.37
N GLY A 69 4.95 -13.86 -17.20
CA GLY A 69 5.91 -13.99 -18.29
C GLY A 69 7.32 -14.33 -17.83
N ILE A 70 7.68 -14.05 -16.57
CA ILE A 70 8.98 -14.44 -15.99
C ILE A 70 9.03 -15.91 -15.56
N SER A 71 8.00 -16.71 -15.79
CA SER A 71 7.89 -18.10 -15.31
C SER A 71 9.03 -19.05 -15.78
N LYS A 72 9.69 -18.70 -16.88
CA LYS A 72 10.83 -19.49 -17.39
C LYS A 72 12.11 -19.31 -16.58
N ASP A 73 12.28 -18.13 -15.99
CA ASP A 73 13.38 -17.77 -15.09
C ASP A 73 12.88 -16.75 -14.07
N VAL A 74 12.27 -17.27 -13.02
CA VAL A 74 11.62 -16.43 -11.98
C VAL A 74 12.66 -15.61 -11.22
N GLU A 75 13.75 -16.25 -10.81
CA GLU A 75 14.79 -15.61 -10.00
C GLU A 75 15.51 -14.52 -10.80
N GLY A 76 15.93 -14.83 -12.03
CA GLY A 76 16.55 -13.85 -12.92
C GLY A 76 15.60 -12.72 -13.30
N GLY A 77 14.33 -13.03 -13.56
CA GLY A 77 13.32 -12.03 -13.87
C GLY A 77 13.05 -11.05 -12.72
N ILE A 78 12.98 -11.54 -11.48
CA ILE A 78 12.82 -10.69 -10.28
C ILE A 78 14.07 -9.85 -10.09
N LYS A 79 15.26 -10.43 -10.18
CA LYS A 79 16.53 -9.74 -10.03
C LYS A 79 16.67 -8.57 -11.02
N LEU A 80 16.37 -8.81 -12.30
CA LEU A 80 16.39 -7.76 -13.32
C LEU A 80 15.38 -6.65 -13.02
N ALA A 81 14.19 -7.00 -12.52
CA ALA A 81 13.19 -6.01 -12.11
C ALA A 81 13.66 -5.20 -10.91
N GLU A 82 14.36 -5.81 -9.95
CA GLU A 82 14.94 -5.14 -8.79
C GLU A 82 16.07 -4.18 -9.21
N GLU A 83 16.95 -4.61 -10.09
CA GLU A 83 18.02 -3.78 -10.64
C GLU A 83 17.46 -2.55 -11.36
N LEU A 84 16.47 -2.76 -12.25
CA LEU A 84 15.82 -1.66 -12.95
C LEU A 84 15.07 -0.71 -11.99
N ALA A 85 14.37 -1.26 -11.00
CA ALA A 85 13.68 -0.45 -9.99
C ALA A 85 14.68 0.38 -9.17
N ALA A 86 15.82 -0.19 -8.80
CA ALA A 86 16.87 0.51 -8.05
C ALA A 86 17.47 1.68 -8.85
N GLU A 87 17.77 1.48 -10.15
CA GLU A 87 18.28 2.54 -11.04
C GLU A 87 17.28 3.69 -11.21
N LEU A 88 15.98 3.39 -11.18
CA LEU A 88 14.91 4.39 -11.28
C LEU A 88 14.54 5.02 -9.94
N GLY A 89 15.10 4.56 -8.83
CA GLY A 89 14.68 4.96 -7.47
C GLY A 89 13.26 4.52 -7.14
N GLY A 90 12.81 3.41 -7.74
CA GLY A 90 11.49 2.86 -7.60
C GLY A 90 11.42 1.59 -6.76
N VAL A 91 10.32 0.86 -6.89
CA VAL A 91 10.07 -0.39 -6.17
C VAL A 91 9.55 -1.48 -7.11
N VAL A 92 9.74 -2.74 -6.72
CA VAL A 92 9.20 -3.88 -7.46
C VAL A 92 7.79 -4.19 -6.99
N GLY A 93 6.87 -4.30 -7.95
CA GLY A 93 5.52 -4.80 -7.78
C GLY A 93 5.31 -6.13 -8.50
N GLY A 94 4.17 -6.75 -8.27
CA GLY A 94 3.81 -7.99 -8.94
C GLY A 94 2.31 -8.15 -9.13
N SER A 95 1.94 -8.92 -10.15
CA SER A 95 0.56 -9.31 -10.37
C SER A 95 0.12 -10.32 -9.31
N ARG A 96 -1.20 -10.49 -9.14
CA ARG A 96 -1.74 -11.54 -8.25
C ARG A 96 -1.15 -12.92 -8.54
N ALA A 97 -0.94 -13.24 -9.83
CA ALA A 97 -0.41 -14.54 -10.21
C ALA A 97 1.01 -14.80 -9.67
N THR A 98 1.85 -13.77 -9.55
CA THR A 98 3.20 -13.90 -8.98
C THR A 98 3.18 -14.10 -7.47
N ILE A 99 2.16 -13.56 -6.81
CA ILE A 99 1.94 -13.76 -5.37
C ILE A 99 1.38 -15.16 -5.09
N ASP A 100 0.33 -15.55 -5.83
CA ASP A 100 -0.30 -16.88 -5.70
C ASP A 100 0.71 -18.02 -5.99
N SER A 101 1.70 -17.76 -6.86
CA SER A 101 2.80 -18.68 -7.13
C SER A 101 3.93 -18.65 -6.09
N GLY A 102 3.85 -17.78 -5.09
CA GLY A 102 4.86 -17.65 -4.04
C GLY A 102 6.19 -16.99 -4.49
N TRP A 103 6.21 -16.35 -5.67
CA TRP A 103 7.41 -15.69 -6.20
C TRP A 103 7.71 -14.37 -5.50
N LEU A 104 6.67 -13.62 -5.13
CA LEU A 104 6.75 -12.38 -4.36
C LEU A 104 5.81 -12.45 -3.16
N SER A 105 6.11 -11.69 -2.11
CA SER A 105 5.23 -11.57 -0.94
C SER A 105 4.01 -10.68 -1.24
N ALA A 106 2.95 -10.83 -0.44
CA ALA A 106 1.67 -10.14 -0.64
C ALA A 106 1.77 -8.61 -0.63
N ASP A 107 2.78 -8.04 0.03
CA ASP A 107 3.01 -6.59 0.08
C ASP A 107 3.50 -6.00 -1.26
N HIS A 108 3.96 -6.83 -2.19
CA HIS A 108 4.27 -6.45 -3.57
C HIS A 108 3.06 -6.47 -4.52
N GLN A 109 1.89 -6.95 -4.06
CA GLN A 109 0.74 -7.13 -4.96
C GLN A 109 0.13 -5.79 -5.38
N VAL A 110 0.10 -5.56 -6.69
CA VAL A 110 -0.60 -4.44 -7.34
C VAL A 110 -1.88 -4.94 -7.98
N GLY A 111 -2.96 -4.17 -7.84
CA GLY A 111 -4.23 -4.43 -8.52
C GLY A 111 -5.44 -4.42 -7.57
N GLN A 112 -6.58 -4.89 -8.07
CA GLN A 112 -7.87 -4.80 -7.38
C GLN A 112 -7.87 -5.53 -6.03
N THR A 113 -7.20 -6.68 -5.94
CA THR A 113 -7.08 -7.48 -4.71
C THR A 113 -5.81 -7.19 -3.91
N GLY A 114 -4.97 -6.29 -4.42
CA GLY A 114 -3.75 -5.81 -3.79
C GLY A 114 -3.81 -4.33 -3.48
N LYS A 115 -2.68 -3.65 -3.66
CA LYS A 115 -2.57 -2.21 -3.47
C LYS A 115 -2.97 -1.47 -4.75
N THR A 116 -3.81 -0.43 -4.61
CA THR A 116 -4.07 0.54 -5.68
C THR A 116 -2.94 1.56 -5.67
N VAL A 117 -2.31 1.77 -6.83
CA VAL A 117 -1.11 2.61 -6.97
C VAL A 117 -1.31 3.70 -8.02
N HIS A 118 -0.62 4.82 -7.87
CA HIS A 118 -0.61 5.95 -8.81
C HIS A 118 0.81 6.46 -9.03
N PRO A 119 1.72 5.62 -9.53
CA PRO A 119 3.09 6.05 -9.80
C PRO A 119 3.13 7.03 -10.97
N LYS A 120 4.22 7.80 -11.09
CA LYS A 120 4.51 8.60 -12.29
C LYS A 120 4.81 7.71 -13.49
N VAL A 121 5.47 6.58 -13.25
CA VAL A 121 5.79 5.57 -14.27
C VAL A 121 5.53 4.18 -13.72
N TYR A 122 4.83 3.39 -14.49
CA TYR A 122 4.56 1.98 -14.22
C TYR A 122 5.07 1.13 -15.38
N ILE A 123 6.06 0.29 -15.13
CA ILE A 123 6.64 -0.62 -16.11
C ILE A 123 6.13 -2.02 -15.82
N ALA A 124 5.42 -2.61 -16.77
CA ALA A 124 4.90 -3.97 -16.65
C ALA A 124 5.75 -4.95 -17.47
N LEU A 125 6.28 -5.97 -16.82
CA LEU A 125 7.13 -7.00 -17.40
C LEU A 125 6.42 -8.36 -17.35
N GLY A 126 6.08 -8.91 -18.53
CA GLY A 126 5.50 -10.24 -18.68
C GLY A 126 4.00 -10.36 -18.49
#